data_47bcd7ebd8f0667238f25b6df22cf5fe
#
_entry.id   47bcd7ebd8f0667238f25b6df22cf5fe
#
_cell.length_a   1.000
_cell.length_b   1.000
_cell.length_c   1.000
_cell.angle_alpha   90.00
_cell.angle_beta   90.00
_cell.angle_gamma   90.00
#
_symmetry.space_group_name_H-M   'P 1'
#
loop_
_entity.id
_entity.type
_entity.pdbx_description
1 polymer ?
#
loop_
_entity_poly.entity_id
_entity_poly.type
_entity_poly.pdbx_seq_one_letter_code
_entity_poly.pdbx_strand_id
1 'polypeptide(L)'
;SQGITNVATKRLQGRKFNIGLDWPFIAGRAEIWACANVLAPIMLVEAVLLSNVGNGILPLAGIIAMGVTPALLVVTRGKLLRMIIFGTLLLPLFLLSGTLIAPFATELAKGVGAFPKGVDSAQLITHSTLEGPIEKLFGWAIGNATTGDIKAILGAAAFLVFYVGIFAWYRKQMIKRNEEYAANAK
;
A
#
# COMPACT_ATOMS: atom_id res chain seq x y z
N SER A 1 -21.56 -13.10 -4.12
CA SER A 1 -21.25 -12.24 -5.29
C SER A 1 -21.97 -12.72 -6.56
N GLN A 2 -21.90 -14.01 -6.93
CA GLN A 2 -22.59 -14.53 -8.12
C GLN A 2 -24.12 -14.29 -8.12
N GLY A 3 -24.78 -14.38 -6.97
CA GLY A 3 -26.21 -14.10 -6.84
C GLY A 3 -26.59 -12.65 -7.18
N ILE A 4 -25.80 -11.69 -6.69
CA ILE A 4 -26.02 -10.26 -6.97
C ILE A 4 -25.73 -9.95 -8.44
N THR A 5 -24.67 -10.50 -8.99
CA THR A 5 -24.33 -10.34 -10.41
C THR A 5 -25.42 -10.88 -11.31
N ASN A 6 -25.95 -12.07 -11.01
CA ASN A 6 -27.02 -12.68 -11.78
C ASN A 6 -28.34 -11.88 -11.74
N VAL A 7 -28.69 -11.31 -10.58
CA VAL A 7 -29.87 -10.45 -10.42
C VAL A 7 -29.69 -9.11 -11.16
N ALA A 8 -28.51 -8.50 -11.04
CA ALA A 8 -28.18 -7.26 -11.73
C ALA A 8 -28.16 -7.43 -13.25
N THR A 9 -27.59 -8.52 -13.75
CA THR A 9 -27.52 -8.83 -15.20
C THR A 9 -28.89 -9.12 -15.79
N LYS A 10 -29.78 -9.77 -15.03
CA LYS A 10 -31.19 -10.02 -15.49
C LYS A 10 -32.03 -8.75 -15.56
N ARG A 11 -31.82 -7.78 -14.65
CA ARG A 11 -32.61 -6.53 -14.61
C ARG A 11 -32.09 -5.44 -15.54
N LEU A 12 -30.84 -5.49 -15.94
CA LEU A 12 -30.16 -4.44 -16.70
C LEU A 12 -29.53 -5.03 -17.97
N GLN A 13 -30.38 -5.62 -18.81
CA GLN A 13 -29.99 -6.24 -20.08
C GLN A 13 -29.10 -5.28 -20.91
N GLY A 14 -27.94 -5.74 -21.34
CA GLY A 14 -27.05 -4.99 -22.23
C GLY A 14 -25.93 -4.17 -21.55
N ARG A 15 -25.85 -4.12 -20.22
CA ARG A 15 -24.75 -3.44 -19.51
C ARG A 15 -23.78 -4.45 -18.89
N LYS A 16 -22.50 -4.33 -19.22
CA LYS A 16 -21.43 -5.06 -18.51
C LYS A 16 -21.15 -4.35 -17.20
N PHE A 17 -21.47 -4.99 -16.08
CA PHE A 17 -21.07 -4.52 -14.75
C PHE A 17 -19.69 -5.07 -14.42
N ASN A 18 -18.70 -4.19 -14.31
CA ASN A 18 -17.48 -4.50 -13.58
C ASN A 18 -17.75 -4.20 -12.09
N ILE A 19 -18.02 -5.24 -11.32
CA ILE A 19 -18.11 -5.11 -9.88
C ILE A 19 -16.67 -4.93 -9.40
N GLY A 20 -16.32 -3.74 -8.91
CA GLY A 20 -15.10 -3.52 -8.19
C GLY A 20 -15.04 -4.47 -6.99
N LEU A 21 -13.94 -5.19 -6.83
CA LEU A 21 -13.71 -6.00 -5.63
C LEU A 21 -13.45 -5.05 -4.47
N ASP A 22 -14.50 -4.75 -3.73
CA ASP A 22 -14.40 -3.94 -2.53
C ASP A 22 -13.93 -4.79 -1.33
N TRP A 23 -13.41 -4.14 -0.32
CA TRP A 23 -12.86 -4.71 0.91
C TRP A 23 -13.66 -5.89 1.48
N PRO A 24 -14.99 -5.82 1.64
CA PRO A 24 -15.78 -6.93 2.17
C PRO A 24 -15.69 -8.22 1.36
N PHE A 25 -15.52 -8.12 0.04
CA PHE A 25 -15.39 -9.30 -0.83
C PHE A 25 -13.99 -9.90 -0.76
N ILE A 26 -12.98 -9.07 -0.60
CA ILE A 26 -11.60 -9.51 -0.46
C ILE A 26 -11.39 -10.12 0.93
N ALA A 27 -11.93 -9.48 1.98
CA ALA A 27 -11.84 -9.97 3.36
C ALA A 27 -12.57 -11.32 3.60
N GLY A 28 -13.43 -11.75 2.68
CA GLY A 28 -14.02 -13.10 2.71
C GLY A 28 -13.08 -14.24 2.36
N ARG A 29 -11.84 -13.94 1.94
CA ARG A 29 -10.84 -14.96 1.57
C ARG A 29 -10.00 -15.37 2.77
N ALA A 30 -10.00 -16.68 3.07
CA ALA A 30 -9.26 -17.23 4.20
C ALA A 30 -7.75 -16.96 4.12
N GLU A 31 -7.19 -16.93 2.90
CA GLU A 31 -5.77 -16.68 2.65
C GLU A 31 -5.33 -15.28 3.08
N ILE A 32 -6.23 -14.29 3.00
CA ILE A 32 -5.96 -12.92 3.46
C ILE A 32 -5.77 -12.90 4.98
N TRP A 33 -6.71 -13.49 5.71
CA TRP A 33 -6.64 -13.55 7.17
C TRP A 33 -5.45 -14.37 7.65
N ALA A 34 -5.21 -15.52 7.04
CA ALA A 34 -4.07 -16.36 7.39
C ALA A 34 -2.74 -15.62 7.17
N CYS A 35 -2.60 -14.98 6.02
CA CYS A 35 -1.41 -14.20 5.69
C CYS A 35 -1.23 -13.01 6.65
N ALA A 36 -2.29 -12.22 6.90
CA ALA A 36 -2.22 -11.05 7.76
C ALA A 36 -1.84 -11.42 9.21
N ASN A 37 -2.39 -12.51 9.75
CA ASN A 37 -2.06 -12.99 11.09
C ASN A 37 -0.59 -13.45 11.21
N VAL A 38 0.02 -13.91 10.14
CA VAL A 38 1.45 -14.27 10.11
C VAL A 38 2.32 -13.03 9.92
N LEU A 39 1.92 -12.11 9.04
CA LEU A 39 2.69 -10.90 8.76
C LEU A 39 2.70 -9.90 9.92
N ALA A 40 1.63 -9.85 10.73
CA ALA A 40 1.56 -8.90 11.84
C ALA A 40 2.68 -9.09 12.88
N PRO A 41 2.94 -10.27 13.43
CA PRO A 41 4.08 -10.48 14.33
C PRO A 41 5.43 -10.30 13.62
N ILE A 42 5.56 -10.71 12.35
CA ILE A 42 6.79 -10.48 11.57
C ILE A 42 7.08 -8.98 11.49
N MET A 43 6.08 -8.16 11.20
CA MET A 43 6.24 -6.71 11.13
C MET A 43 6.71 -6.08 12.44
N LEU A 44 6.25 -6.58 13.58
CA LEU A 44 6.72 -6.12 14.90
C LEU A 44 8.21 -6.45 15.10
N VAL A 45 8.62 -7.66 14.73
CA VAL A 45 10.02 -8.06 14.77
C VAL A 45 10.87 -7.18 13.85
N GLU A 46 10.42 -6.97 12.62
CA GLU A 46 11.09 -6.08 11.67
C GLU A 46 11.18 -4.64 12.17
N ALA A 47 10.13 -4.11 12.81
CA ALA A 47 10.15 -2.77 13.39
C ALA A 47 11.26 -2.63 14.46
N VAL A 48 11.43 -3.65 15.31
CA VAL A 48 12.50 -3.68 16.31
C VAL A 48 13.88 -3.79 15.65
N LEU A 49 14.04 -4.69 14.68
CA LEU A 49 15.31 -4.85 13.97
C LEU A 49 15.72 -3.59 13.21
N LEU A 50 14.75 -2.95 12.54
CA LEU A 50 14.98 -1.73 11.77
C LEU A 50 15.15 -0.48 12.64
N SER A 51 14.84 -0.53 13.93
CA SER A 51 15.11 0.59 14.83
C SER A 51 16.60 0.98 14.86
N ASN A 52 17.47 0.00 14.68
CA ASN A 52 18.92 0.21 14.60
C ASN A 52 19.38 0.93 13.32
N VAL A 53 18.53 0.98 12.29
CA VAL A 53 18.82 1.65 11.01
C VAL A 53 17.90 2.85 10.76
N GLY A 54 17.29 3.37 11.83
CA GLY A 54 16.55 4.62 11.79
C GLY A 54 15.03 4.49 11.68
N ASN A 55 14.47 3.29 11.85
CA ASN A 55 13.00 3.18 11.98
C ASN A 55 12.54 3.83 13.30
N GLY A 56 11.76 4.89 13.20
CA GLY A 56 11.25 5.65 14.34
C GLY A 56 9.78 5.40 14.68
N ILE A 57 9.12 4.44 14.00
CA ILE A 57 7.70 4.18 14.19
C ILE A 57 7.45 2.77 14.73
N LEU A 58 6.46 2.68 15.64
CA LEU A 58 5.87 1.42 16.03
C LEU A 58 4.57 1.22 15.23
N PRO A 59 4.49 0.20 14.36
CA PRO A 59 3.35 0.03 13.48
C PRO A 59 2.14 -0.55 14.18
N LEU A 60 0.94 -0.20 13.71
CA LEU A 60 -0.28 -0.97 13.94
C LEU A 60 -0.27 -2.19 13.01
N ALA A 61 0.57 -3.17 13.36
CA ALA A 61 0.96 -4.27 12.48
C ALA A 61 -0.22 -5.05 11.89
N GLY A 62 -1.28 -5.27 12.68
CA GLY A 62 -2.48 -5.98 12.21
C GLY A 62 -3.18 -5.25 11.07
N ILE A 63 -3.32 -3.93 11.16
CA ILE A 63 -4.01 -3.12 10.14
C ILE A 63 -3.17 -3.04 8.87
N ILE A 64 -1.86 -2.80 8.99
CA ILE A 64 -0.96 -2.73 7.83
C ILE A 64 -0.91 -4.08 7.12
N ALA A 65 -0.76 -5.18 7.86
CA ALA A 65 -0.75 -6.52 7.32
C ALA A 65 -2.05 -6.81 6.54
N MET A 66 -3.20 -6.42 7.08
CA MET A 66 -4.49 -6.54 6.38
C MET A 66 -4.56 -5.68 5.12
N GLY A 67 -4.02 -4.48 5.13
CA GLY A 67 -4.01 -3.58 3.97
C GLY A 67 -3.17 -4.10 2.80
N VAL A 68 -2.08 -4.81 3.08
CA VAL A 68 -1.16 -5.35 2.07
C VAL A 68 -1.66 -6.66 1.45
N THR A 69 -2.32 -7.50 2.23
CA THR A 69 -2.67 -8.87 1.82
C THR A 69 -3.59 -8.97 0.59
N PRO A 70 -4.53 -8.06 0.31
CA PRO A 70 -5.31 -8.10 -0.94
C PRO A 70 -4.45 -7.99 -2.20
N ALA A 71 -3.46 -7.09 -2.18
CA ALA A 71 -2.52 -6.96 -3.30
C ALA A 71 -1.66 -8.23 -3.46
N LEU A 72 -1.19 -8.77 -2.34
CA LEU A 72 -0.44 -10.03 -2.33
C LEU A 72 -1.27 -11.20 -2.86
N LEU A 73 -2.55 -11.29 -2.51
CA LEU A 73 -3.46 -12.32 -3.02
C LEU A 73 -3.51 -12.31 -4.56
N VAL A 74 -3.68 -11.13 -5.14
CA VAL A 74 -3.76 -10.97 -6.60
C VAL A 74 -2.43 -11.34 -7.27
N VAL A 75 -1.32 -10.77 -6.79
CA VAL A 75 0.01 -10.95 -7.39
C VAL A 75 0.47 -12.41 -7.30
N THR A 76 0.20 -13.07 -6.18
CA THR A 76 0.64 -14.45 -5.93
C THR A 76 -0.38 -15.52 -6.36
N ARG A 77 -1.54 -15.08 -6.89
CA ARG A 77 -2.68 -15.95 -7.23
C ARG A 77 -3.15 -16.80 -6.03
N GLY A 78 -3.19 -16.18 -4.85
CA GLY A 78 -3.66 -16.81 -3.63
C GLY A 78 -2.72 -17.88 -3.03
N LYS A 79 -1.47 -17.98 -3.47
CA LYS A 79 -0.51 -18.92 -2.89
C LYS A 79 0.03 -18.39 -1.58
N LEU A 80 -0.50 -18.87 -0.45
CA LEU A 80 -0.25 -18.35 0.90
C LEU A 80 1.24 -18.20 1.23
N LEU A 81 2.07 -19.21 0.94
CA LEU A 81 3.51 -19.14 1.21
C LEU A 81 4.18 -17.98 0.45
N ARG A 82 3.80 -17.77 -0.82
CA ARG A 82 4.31 -16.64 -1.61
C ARG A 82 3.82 -15.31 -1.06
N MET A 83 2.56 -15.25 -0.61
CA MET A 83 2.02 -14.05 0.03
C MET A 83 2.84 -13.67 1.26
N ILE A 84 3.16 -14.65 2.12
CA ILE A 84 3.97 -14.42 3.32
C ILE A 84 5.38 -13.94 2.94
N ILE A 85 6.08 -14.62 2.02
CA ILE A 85 7.43 -14.25 1.60
C ILE A 85 7.45 -12.82 1.02
N PHE A 86 6.58 -12.53 0.05
CA PHE A 86 6.53 -11.19 -0.55
C PHE A 86 6.06 -10.13 0.44
N GLY A 87 5.14 -10.48 1.34
CA GLY A 87 4.70 -9.59 2.41
C GLY A 87 5.85 -9.21 3.32
N THR A 88 6.60 -10.18 3.85
CA THR A 88 7.78 -9.95 4.69
C THR A 88 8.81 -9.05 3.99
N LEU A 89 9.06 -9.24 2.71
CA LEU A 89 9.99 -8.38 1.95
C LEU A 89 9.44 -6.96 1.72
N LEU A 90 8.13 -6.78 1.73
CA LEU A 90 7.47 -5.50 1.48
C LEU A 90 7.29 -4.67 2.77
N LEU A 91 7.11 -5.31 3.91
CA LEU A 91 6.83 -4.63 5.19
C LEU A 91 7.89 -3.60 5.61
N PRO A 92 9.21 -3.82 5.41
CA PRO A 92 10.23 -2.81 5.68
C PRO A 92 10.00 -1.49 4.94
N LEU A 93 9.44 -1.53 3.73
CA LEU A 93 9.11 -0.32 2.97
C LEU A 93 7.99 0.48 3.64
N PHE A 94 7.00 -0.18 4.25
CA PHE A 94 5.95 0.48 5.03
C PHE A 94 6.51 1.16 6.26
N LEU A 95 7.43 0.50 6.98
CA LEU A 95 8.06 1.03 8.19
C LEU A 95 8.93 2.25 7.87
N LEU A 96 9.84 2.12 6.90
CA LEU A 96 10.75 3.19 6.53
C LEU A 96 10.03 4.39 5.90
N SER A 97 9.06 4.15 5.01
CA SER A 97 8.27 5.24 4.43
C SER A 97 7.41 5.96 5.47
N GLY A 98 6.87 5.22 6.45
CA GLY A 98 6.16 5.81 7.58
C GLY A 98 7.07 6.70 8.43
N THR A 99 8.29 6.25 8.70
CA THR A 99 9.30 7.03 9.42
C THR A 99 9.66 8.32 8.68
N LEU A 100 9.82 8.26 7.36
CA LEU A 100 10.15 9.43 6.55
C LEU A 100 9.02 10.47 6.52
N ILE A 101 7.76 10.05 6.49
CA ILE A 101 6.61 10.96 6.40
C ILE A 101 6.19 11.51 7.76
N ALA A 102 6.54 10.85 8.87
CA ALA A 102 6.07 11.22 10.21
C ALA A 102 6.37 12.68 10.60
N PRO A 103 7.57 13.26 10.36
CA PRO A 103 7.82 14.67 10.64
C PRO A 103 6.86 15.60 9.91
N PHE A 104 6.63 15.36 8.61
CA PHE A 104 5.70 16.17 7.81
C PHE A 104 4.27 16.05 8.30
N ALA A 105 3.80 14.83 8.57
CA ALA A 105 2.46 14.60 9.09
C ALA A 105 2.27 15.32 10.44
N THR A 106 3.29 15.30 11.30
CA THR A 106 3.28 15.97 12.59
C THR A 106 3.17 17.48 12.43
N GLU A 107 4.02 18.10 11.61
CA GLU A 107 4.01 19.55 11.40
C GLU A 107 2.71 20.00 10.71
N LEU A 108 2.22 19.24 9.74
CA LEU A 108 0.93 19.54 9.11
C LEU A 108 -0.21 19.49 10.14
N ALA A 109 -0.26 18.45 10.98
CA ALA A 109 -1.29 18.30 12.00
C ALA A 109 -1.25 19.47 13.02
N LYS A 110 -0.06 19.92 13.42
CA LYS A 110 0.12 21.11 14.27
C LYS A 110 -0.38 22.38 13.57
N GLY A 111 0.00 22.56 12.31
CA GLY A 111 -0.35 23.76 11.53
C GLY A 111 -1.86 23.93 11.30
N VAL A 112 -2.60 22.82 11.16
CA VAL A 112 -4.07 22.84 10.98
C VAL A 112 -4.85 22.66 12.28
N GLY A 113 -4.18 22.60 13.44
CA GLY A 113 -4.83 22.42 14.74
C GLY A 113 -5.42 21.03 14.97
N ALA A 114 -4.99 20.02 14.19
CA ALA A 114 -5.46 18.63 14.27
C ALA A 114 -4.51 17.73 15.09
N PHE A 115 -3.53 18.32 15.79
CA PHE A 115 -2.64 17.53 16.65
C PHE A 115 -3.42 16.90 17.82
N PRO A 116 -3.23 15.61 18.13
CA PRO A 116 -4.01 14.94 19.15
C PRO A 116 -3.86 15.57 20.52
N LYS A 117 -4.98 15.79 21.21
CA LYS A 117 -4.97 16.32 22.59
C LYS A 117 -4.41 15.28 23.55
N GLY A 118 -3.53 15.72 24.44
CA GLY A 118 -2.93 14.83 25.45
C GLY A 118 -1.68 14.09 24.98
N VAL A 119 -1.26 14.25 23.73
CA VAL A 119 0.02 13.76 23.22
C VAL A 119 1.07 14.86 23.40
N ASP A 120 2.27 14.47 23.84
CA ASP A 120 3.39 15.41 23.94
C ASP A 120 3.70 16.01 22.56
N SER A 121 3.78 17.31 22.49
CA SER A 121 4.08 18.03 21.25
C SER A 121 5.45 17.72 20.64
N ALA A 122 6.36 17.13 21.41
CA ALA A 122 7.64 16.64 20.95
C ALA A 122 7.55 15.29 20.24
N GLN A 123 6.45 14.55 20.43
CA GLN A 123 6.25 13.27 19.79
C GLN A 123 5.88 13.45 18.30
N LEU A 124 6.47 12.59 17.47
CA LEU A 124 6.05 12.45 16.09
C LEU A 124 4.77 11.62 16.01
N ILE A 125 3.83 12.10 15.22
CA ILE A 125 2.65 11.33 14.85
C ILE A 125 2.75 10.93 13.40
N THR A 126 2.25 9.75 13.08
CA THR A 126 1.97 9.36 11.70
C THR A 126 0.53 8.92 11.66
N HIS A 127 -0.19 9.43 10.70
CA HIS A 127 -1.48 8.87 10.41
C HIS A 127 -1.25 7.73 9.45
N SER A 128 -2.17 6.87 9.35
CA SER A 128 -2.35 5.95 8.28
C SER A 128 -1.41 4.77 8.17
N THR A 129 -2.07 3.81 8.40
CA THR A 129 -1.73 2.45 8.21
C THR A 129 -2.22 1.91 6.87
N LEU A 130 -3.04 2.64 6.13
CA LEU A 130 -3.70 2.19 4.90
C LEU A 130 -3.03 2.69 3.63
N GLU A 131 -2.29 3.80 3.71
CA GLU A 131 -1.56 4.31 2.56
C GLU A 131 -0.32 3.45 2.27
N GLY A 132 -0.11 3.19 0.99
CA GLY A 132 1.05 2.43 0.54
C GLY A 132 2.37 3.17 0.71
N PRO A 133 3.50 2.45 0.66
CA PRO A 133 4.82 3.09 0.75
C PRO A 133 5.06 4.10 -0.35
N ILE A 134 4.51 3.88 -1.54
CA ILE A 134 4.70 4.74 -2.71
C ILE A 134 4.07 6.11 -2.47
N GLU A 135 2.84 6.16 -1.96
CA GLU A 135 2.13 7.40 -1.65
C GLU A 135 2.87 8.20 -0.56
N LYS A 136 3.38 7.52 0.46
CA LYS A 136 4.17 8.15 1.52
C LYS A 136 5.49 8.71 1.01
N LEU A 137 6.21 7.96 0.19
CA LEU A 137 7.46 8.42 -0.42
C LEU A 137 7.22 9.59 -1.37
N PHE A 138 6.10 9.57 -2.11
CA PHE A 138 5.70 10.66 -2.99
C PHE A 138 5.37 11.92 -2.19
N GLY A 139 4.57 11.80 -1.12
CA GLY A 139 4.26 12.91 -0.22
C GLY A 139 5.51 13.49 0.43
N TRP A 140 6.43 12.65 0.89
CA TRP A 140 7.72 13.07 1.43
C TRP A 140 8.56 13.81 0.40
N ALA A 141 8.67 13.28 -0.84
CA ALA A 141 9.46 13.88 -1.89
C ALA A 141 8.92 15.26 -2.29
N ILE A 142 7.60 15.38 -2.46
CA ILE A 142 6.96 16.67 -2.77
C ILE A 142 7.13 17.65 -1.59
N GLY A 143 6.87 17.22 -0.35
CA GLY A 143 7.01 18.04 0.83
C GLY A 143 8.42 18.63 0.95
N ASN A 144 9.46 17.81 0.74
CA ASN A 144 10.84 18.32 0.73
C ASN A 144 11.12 19.25 -0.46
N ALA A 145 10.59 18.95 -1.63
CA ALA A 145 10.78 19.82 -2.80
C ALA A 145 10.21 21.22 -2.60
N THR A 146 9.13 21.37 -1.82
CA THR A 146 8.53 22.68 -1.50
C THR A 146 9.42 23.55 -0.60
N THR A 147 10.41 22.98 0.07
CA THR A 147 11.39 23.75 0.86
C THR A 147 12.43 24.49 0.02
N GLY A 148 12.48 24.25 -1.29
CA GLY A 148 13.46 24.84 -2.20
C GLY A 148 14.82 24.13 -2.20
N ASP A 149 14.98 23.04 -1.47
CA ASP A 149 16.20 22.25 -1.51
C ASP A 149 16.34 21.54 -2.87
N ILE A 150 17.39 21.91 -3.60
CA ILE A 150 17.67 21.36 -4.94
C ILE A 150 17.84 19.84 -4.90
N LYS A 151 18.45 19.28 -3.85
CA LYS A 151 18.64 17.84 -3.71
C LYS A 151 17.29 17.14 -3.54
N ALA A 152 16.39 17.72 -2.77
CA ALA A 152 15.03 17.21 -2.59
C ALA A 152 14.22 17.29 -3.89
N ILE A 153 14.33 18.40 -4.62
CA ILE A 153 13.68 18.58 -5.94
C ILE A 153 14.17 17.52 -6.94
N LEU A 154 15.48 17.33 -7.03
CA LEU A 154 16.06 16.32 -7.92
C LEU A 154 15.66 14.90 -7.49
N GLY A 155 15.62 14.62 -6.18
CA GLY A 155 15.16 13.35 -5.64
C GLY A 155 13.69 13.07 -5.97
N ALA A 156 12.83 14.06 -5.82
CA ALA A 156 11.41 13.97 -6.19
C ALA A 156 11.22 13.74 -7.70
N ALA A 157 11.96 14.45 -8.53
CA ALA A 157 11.93 14.28 -9.99
C ALA A 157 12.42 12.88 -10.40
N ALA A 158 13.53 12.41 -9.84
CA ALA A 158 14.05 11.05 -10.09
C ALA A 158 13.06 9.97 -9.67
N PHE A 159 12.42 10.12 -8.51
CA PHE A 159 11.38 9.22 -8.02
C PHE A 159 10.17 9.18 -8.98
N LEU A 160 9.71 10.34 -9.45
CA LEU A 160 8.61 10.43 -10.41
C LEU A 160 8.94 9.72 -11.74
N VAL A 161 10.14 9.97 -12.28
CA VAL A 161 10.61 9.31 -13.51
C VAL A 161 10.66 7.80 -13.33
N PHE A 162 11.20 7.33 -12.21
CA PHE A 162 11.27 5.91 -11.86
C PHE A 162 9.88 5.29 -11.78
N TYR A 163 8.95 5.95 -11.09
CA TYR A 163 7.55 5.49 -10.94
C TYR A 163 6.86 5.39 -12.30
N VAL A 164 6.95 6.43 -13.13
CA VAL A 164 6.38 6.44 -14.50
C VAL A 164 7.01 5.34 -15.36
N GLY A 165 8.31 5.12 -15.25
CA GLY A 165 9.02 4.06 -15.97
C GLY A 165 8.53 2.66 -15.58
N ILE A 166 8.40 2.39 -14.27
CA ILE A 166 7.84 1.12 -13.77
C ILE A 166 6.39 0.94 -14.23
N PHE A 167 5.58 2.00 -14.16
CA PHE A 167 4.19 1.93 -14.60
C PHE A 167 4.07 1.64 -16.10
N ALA A 168 4.88 2.29 -16.92
CA ALA A 168 4.92 2.05 -18.37
C ALA A 168 5.34 0.62 -18.70
N TRP A 169 6.36 0.10 -18.00
CA TRP A 169 6.80 -1.29 -18.13
C TRP A 169 5.68 -2.27 -17.71
N TYR A 170 5.07 -2.04 -16.54
CA TYR A 170 3.95 -2.87 -16.05
C TYR A 170 2.78 -2.88 -17.04
N ARG A 171 2.37 -1.70 -17.54
CA ARG A 171 1.32 -1.57 -18.55
C ARG A 171 1.62 -2.40 -19.79
N LYS A 172 2.87 -2.34 -20.30
CA LYS A 172 3.30 -3.13 -21.46
C LYS A 172 3.17 -4.64 -21.20
N GLN A 173 3.58 -5.10 -20.02
CA GLN A 173 3.46 -6.50 -19.63
C GLN A 173 2.00 -6.96 -19.52
N MET A 174 1.13 -6.10 -18.99
CA MET A 174 -0.29 -6.43 -18.86
C MET A 174 -1.01 -6.49 -20.22
N ILE A 175 -0.68 -5.59 -21.14
CA ILE A 175 -1.23 -5.64 -22.51
C ILE A 175 -0.83 -6.96 -23.18
N LYS A 176 0.47 -7.30 -23.15
CA LYS A 176 0.97 -8.56 -23.73
C LYS A 176 0.25 -9.79 -23.14
N ARG A 177 0.10 -9.83 -21.82
CA ARG A 177 -0.64 -10.93 -21.16
C ARG A 177 -2.09 -11.02 -21.61
N ASN A 178 -2.78 -9.90 -21.75
CA ASN A 178 -4.17 -9.89 -22.19
C ASN A 178 -4.31 -10.38 -23.63
N GLU A 179 -3.37 -10.06 -24.50
CA GLU A 179 -3.31 -10.56 -25.88
C GLU A 179 -3.08 -12.08 -25.91
N GLU A 180 -2.16 -12.60 -25.10
CA GLU A 180 -1.92 -14.03 -24.93
C GLU A 180 -3.16 -14.78 -24.43
N TYR A 181 -3.87 -14.21 -23.44
CA TYR A 181 -5.12 -14.81 -22.95
C TYR A 181 -6.23 -14.81 -24.01
N ALA A 182 -6.35 -13.72 -24.79
CA ALA A 182 -7.34 -13.63 -25.85
C ALA A 182 -7.05 -14.60 -27.01
N ALA A 183 -5.78 -14.84 -27.31
CA ALA A 183 -5.36 -15.82 -28.32
C ALA A 183 -5.62 -17.27 -27.90
N ASN A 184 -5.43 -17.59 -26.61
CA ASN A 184 -5.65 -18.94 -26.06
C ASN A 184 -7.13 -19.24 -25.74
N ALA A 185 -8.00 -18.25 -25.80
CA ALA A 185 -9.44 -18.41 -25.56
C ALA A 185 -10.27 -18.67 -26.84
N LYS A 186 -9.61 -18.68 -28.01
CA LYS A 186 -10.16 -19.07 -29.30
C LYS A 186 -9.81 -20.52 -29.60
#